data_8bdd56a5bb31373ca4eae11830a439ad
#
_entry.id   8bdd56a5bb31373ca4eae11830a439ad
#
_cell.length_a   1.000
_cell.length_b   1.000
_cell.length_c   1.000
_cell.angle_alpha   90.00
_cell.angle_beta   90.00
_cell.angle_gamma   90.00
#
_symmetry.space_group_name_H-M   'P 1'
#
loop_
_entity.id
_entity.type
_entity.pdbx_description
1 polymer ?
#
loop_
_entity_poly.entity_id
_entity_poly.type
_entity_poly.pdbx_seq_one_letter_code
_entity_poly.pdbx_strand_id
1 'polypeptide(L)'
;MVDGGSGSGSRDPMSTAPVPEVRVFVGDSAGRVKVLYTQSKRYETLTVPGCRVGSAMACQALACGLFSLPEPACVLVVARKNGTLDVIHVDQDAESGKLLCTIHEDRMRVGLERWVGLRLSVNGLFACTSGGSFRHVDLAACLHENAFEKDRVSDATCTWTIPSPLHHVAFYPPDTSQPVTHVASGGEQVLLSIWSVERWW
;
A
#
# COMPACT_ATOMS: atom_id res chain seq x y z
N MET A 1 50.82 -54.06 -8.96
CA MET A 1 49.72 -53.54 -9.78
C MET A 1 48.76 -52.93 -8.82
N VAL A 2 48.69 -51.60 -8.79
CA VAL A 2 47.74 -50.84 -7.96
C VAL A 2 47.10 -49.85 -8.90
N ASP A 3 45.80 -50.12 -9.19
CA ASP A 3 44.97 -49.26 -10.04
C ASP A 3 44.57 -47.99 -9.28
N GLY A 4 45.00 -46.84 -9.77
CA GLY A 4 44.59 -45.52 -9.29
C GLY A 4 43.27 -45.10 -9.91
N GLY A 5 42.16 -45.18 -9.15
CA GLY A 5 40.86 -44.62 -9.51
C GLY A 5 40.86 -43.11 -9.36
N SER A 6 40.93 -42.36 -10.47
CA SER A 6 40.71 -40.91 -10.52
C SER A 6 39.20 -40.62 -10.44
N GLY A 7 38.70 -40.27 -9.26
CA GLY A 7 37.36 -39.75 -9.10
C GLY A 7 37.27 -38.29 -9.59
N SER A 8 36.76 -38.10 -10.80
CA SER A 8 36.37 -36.78 -11.30
C SER A 8 35.07 -36.33 -10.59
N GLY A 9 35.24 -35.55 -9.52
CA GLY A 9 34.12 -34.88 -8.87
C GLY A 9 33.52 -33.86 -9.82
N SER A 10 32.43 -34.22 -10.46
CA SER A 10 31.56 -33.30 -11.16
C SER A 10 30.99 -32.30 -10.13
N ARG A 11 31.51 -31.10 -10.12
CA ARG A 11 30.86 -29.99 -9.39
C ARG A 11 29.64 -29.60 -10.21
N ASP A 12 28.48 -30.02 -9.75
CA ASP A 12 27.22 -29.48 -10.27
C ASP A 12 27.29 -27.96 -10.16
N PRO A 13 27.05 -27.22 -11.26
CA PRO A 13 26.94 -25.77 -11.17
C PRO A 13 25.76 -25.47 -10.25
N MET A 14 26.02 -24.84 -9.09
CA MET A 14 24.97 -24.33 -8.22
C MET A 14 23.98 -23.56 -9.10
N SER A 15 22.81 -24.12 -9.31
CA SER A 15 21.69 -23.44 -9.94
C SER A 15 21.36 -22.22 -9.07
N THR A 16 21.93 -21.09 -9.40
CA THR A 16 21.54 -19.81 -8.80
C THR A 16 20.14 -19.51 -9.31
N ALA A 17 19.14 -19.81 -8.48
CA ALA A 17 17.79 -19.36 -8.75
C ALA A 17 17.83 -17.84 -9.04
N PRO A 18 17.14 -17.35 -10.07
CA PRO A 18 17.15 -15.94 -10.40
C PRO A 18 16.66 -15.15 -9.19
N VAL A 19 17.45 -14.16 -8.78
CA VAL A 19 17.06 -13.26 -7.68
C VAL A 19 15.80 -12.53 -8.13
N PRO A 20 14.73 -12.56 -7.33
CA PRO A 20 13.48 -11.91 -7.71
C PRO A 20 13.70 -10.40 -7.86
N GLU A 21 13.23 -9.82 -8.96
CA GLU A 21 13.36 -8.40 -9.23
C GLU A 21 12.49 -7.58 -8.27
N VAL A 22 13.11 -6.65 -7.53
CA VAL A 22 12.41 -5.74 -6.65
C VAL A 22 11.74 -4.65 -7.48
N ARG A 23 10.46 -4.40 -7.23
CA ARG A 23 9.65 -3.37 -7.87
C ARG A 23 9.31 -2.27 -6.89
N VAL A 24 9.46 -1.02 -7.31
CA VAL A 24 9.15 0.17 -6.50
C VAL A 24 8.07 0.97 -7.21
N PHE A 25 6.95 1.22 -6.53
CA PHE A 25 5.87 2.06 -7.05
C PHE A 25 6.11 3.52 -6.67
N VAL A 26 5.99 4.40 -7.65
CA VAL A 26 6.21 5.84 -7.50
C VAL A 26 5.03 6.61 -8.06
N GLY A 27 4.38 7.41 -7.23
CA GLY A 27 3.30 8.30 -7.64
C GLY A 27 3.81 9.67 -8.06
N ASP A 28 3.18 10.28 -9.08
CA ASP A 28 3.52 11.62 -9.54
C ASP A 28 2.42 12.66 -9.27
N SER A 29 2.75 13.93 -9.50
CA SER A 29 1.83 15.07 -9.34
C SER A 29 0.71 15.13 -10.40
N ALA A 30 0.81 14.35 -11.46
CA ALA A 30 -0.25 14.18 -12.45
C ALA A 30 -1.18 13.01 -12.12
N GLY A 31 -0.94 12.30 -10.99
CA GLY A 31 -1.75 11.19 -10.54
C GLY A 31 -1.42 9.85 -11.22
N ARG A 32 -0.31 9.76 -11.94
CA ARG A 32 0.15 8.51 -12.53
C ARG A 32 0.97 7.74 -11.50
N VAL A 33 0.91 6.42 -11.58
CA VAL A 33 1.81 5.53 -10.86
C VAL A 33 2.80 4.94 -11.85
N LYS A 34 4.07 4.98 -11.47
CA LYS A 34 5.17 4.38 -12.23
C LYS A 34 5.74 3.20 -11.44
N VAL A 35 6.22 2.21 -12.16
CA VAL A 35 6.92 1.06 -11.60
C VAL A 35 8.38 1.16 -11.99
N LEU A 36 9.27 1.15 -11.00
CA LEU A 36 10.70 1.04 -11.19
C LEU A 36 11.11 -0.41 -10.92
N TYR A 37 11.70 -1.03 -11.91
CA TYR A 37 12.34 -2.34 -11.83
C TYR A 37 13.81 -2.13 -11.46
N THR A 38 14.18 -2.50 -10.22
CA THR A 38 15.48 -2.07 -9.65
C THR A 38 16.69 -2.72 -10.31
N GLN A 39 16.56 -3.96 -10.79
CA GLN A 39 17.67 -4.67 -11.42
C GLN A 39 17.86 -4.23 -12.88
N SER A 40 16.78 -4.21 -13.66
CA SER A 40 16.80 -3.79 -15.06
C SER A 40 16.87 -2.27 -15.23
N LYS A 41 16.70 -1.48 -14.15
CA LYS A 41 16.64 -0.01 -14.16
C LYS A 41 15.61 0.55 -15.14
N ARG A 42 14.56 -0.21 -15.40
CA ARG A 42 13.47 0.13 -16.31
C ARG A 42 12.37 0.85 -15.53
N TYR A 43 11.76 1.86 -16.16
CA TYR A 43 10.56 2.54 -15.68
C TYR A 43 9.40 2.27 -16.60
N GLU A 44 8.25 1.96 -16.03
CA GLU A 44 7.00 1.83 -16.77
C GLU A 44 5.86 2.54 -16.05
N THR A 45 4.85 2.94 -16.79
CA THR A 45 3.66 3.52 -16.20
C THR A 45 2.65 2.40 -16.00
N LEU A 46 2.21 2.21 -14.75
CA LEU A 46 1.15 1.26 -14.43
C LEU A 46 -0.15 1.69 -15.11
N THR A 47 -0.65 0.86 -16.00
CA THR A 47 -1.91 1.10 -16.71
C THR A 47 -3.07 0.53 -15.90
N VAL A 48 -3.97 1.40 -15.43
CA VAL A 48 -5.16 1.01 -14.66
C VAL A 48 -6.40 1.60 -15.31
N PRO A 49 -7.18 0.80 -16.04
CA PRO A 49 -8.44 1.25 -16.62
C PRO A 49 -9.38 1.81 -15.55
N GLY A 50 -10.00 2.95 -15.82
CA GLY A 50 -10.90 3.64 -14.87
C GLY A 50 -10.22 4.59 -13.89
N CYS A 51 -8.91 4.52 -13.68
CA CYS A 51 -8.18 5.51 -12.90
C CYS A 51 -8.08 6.84 -13.66
N ARG A 52 -8.44 7.93 -12.98
CA ARG A 52 -8.32 9.28 -13.54
C ARG A 52 -6.91 9.82 -13.30
N VAL A 53 -6.44 10.64 -14.22
CA VAL A 53 -5.17 11.37 -14.12
C VAL A 53 -5.44 12.89 -14.19
N GLY A 54 -4.52 13.68 -13.65
CA GLY A 54 -4.61 15.14 -13.60
C GLY A 54 -4.14 15.68 -12.26
N SER A 55 -3.94 16.99 -12.15
CA SER A 55 -3.40 17.62 -10.94
C SER A 55 -4.28 17.43 -9.69
N ALA A 56 -5.60 17.30 -9.85
CA ALA A 56 -6.50 16.95 -8.74
C ALA A 56 -6.33 15.52 -8.26
N MET A 57 -5.78 14.65 -9.11
CA MET A 57 -5.51 13.24 -8.82
C MET A 57 -4.08 12.98 -8.37
N ALA A 58 -3.28 14.04 -8.11
CA ALA A 58 -1.89 13.91 -7.66
C ALA A 58 -1.76 12.88 -6.53
N CYS A 59 -0.77 12.00 -6.64
CA CYS A 59 -0.48 11.00 -5.62
C CYS A 59 0.14 11.67 -4.40
N GLN A 60 -0.42 11.43 -3.22
CA GLN A 60 0.08 11.95 -1.95
C GLN A 60 0.77 10.87 -1.11
N ALA A 61 0.26 9.65 -1.16
CA ALA A 61 0.86 8.51 -0.49
C ALA A 61 0.55 7.22 -1.27
N LEU A 62 1.41 6.22 -1.10
CA LEU A 62 1.27 4.89 -1.67
C LEU A 62 1.54 3.84 -0.60
N ALA A 63 0.79 2.75 -0.65
CA ALA A 63 1.10 1.54 0.10
C ALA A 63 0.86 0.33 -0.79
N CYS A 64 1.76 -0.66 -0.75
CA CYS A 64 1.57 -1.92 -1.45
C CYS A 64 1.88 -3.10 -0.53
N GLY A 65 1.29 -4.23 -0.84
CA GLY A 65 1.51 -5.47 -0.11
C GLY A 65 0.75 -6.63 -0.73
N LEU A 66 1.03 -7.82 -0.21
CA LEU A 66 0.25 -9.00 -0.51
C LEU A 66 -0.98 -9.00 0.38
N PHE A 67 -2.13 -9.13 -0.22
CA PHE A 67 -3.40 -9.20 0.47
C PHE A 67 -4.10 -10.50 0.11
N SER A 68 -4.68 -11.17 1.11
CA SER A 68 -5.42 -12.42 0.89
C SER A 68 -6.81 -12.08 0.32
N LEU A 69 -6.86 -11.92 -0.97
CA LEU A 69 -8.07 -12.13 -1.76
C LEU A 69 -8.30 -13.64 -1.89
N PRO A 70 -9.30 -14.15 -2.62
CA PRO A 70 -9.43 -15.60 -2.82
C PRO A 70 -8.11 -16.30 -3.16
N GLU A 71 -7.21 -15.57 -3.83
CA GLU A 71 -5.80 -15.93 -4.04
C GLU A 71 -4.90 -14.77 -3.60
N PRO A 72 -3.67 -15.05 -3.08
CA PRO A 72 -2.73 -13.99 -2.73
C PRO A 72 -2.46 -13.06 -3.93
N ALA A 73 -2.75 -11.80 -3.76
CA ALA A 73 -2.63 -10.81 -4.82
C ALA A 73 -1.82 -9.60 -4.36
N CYS A 74 -1.07 -8.99 -5.26
CA CYS A 74 -0.44 -7.71 -4.99
C CYS A 74 -1.49 -6.60 -5.06
N VAL A 75 -1.68 -5.92 -3.95
CA VAL A 75 -2.58 -4.77 -3.85
C VAL A 75 -1.77 -3.50 -3.67
N LEU A 76 -2.07 -2.51 -4.49
CA LEU A 76 -1.55 -1.15 -4.38
C LEU A 76 -2.68 -0.22 -3.99
N VAL A 77 -2.47 0.58 -2.96
CA VAL A 77 -3.39 1.65 -2.57
C VAL A 77 -2.74 3.00 -2.87
N VAL A 78 -3.46 3.84 -3.58
CA VAL A 78 -3.01 5.17 -4.01
C VAL A 78 -3.89 6.23 -3.35
N ALA A 79 -3.31 7.00 -2.45
CA ALA A 79 -3.97 8.15 -1.85
C ALA A 79 -3.85 9.37 -2.77
N ARG A 80 -4.98 10.00 -3.08
CA ARG A 80 -5.10 11.09 -4.05
C ARG A 80 -5.34 12.44 -3.36
N LYS A 81 -4.89 13.50 -4.01
CA LYS A 81 -5.08 14.88 -3.53
C LYS A 81 -6.56 15.26 -3.39
N ASN A 82 -7.44 14.70 -4.20
CA ASN A 82 -8.89 14.94 -4.12
C ASN A 82 -9.58 14.20 -2.96
N GLY A 83 -8.83 13.52 -2.09
CA GLY A 83 -9.36 12.78 -0.94
C GLY A 83 -9.80 11.36 -1.23
N THR A 84 -9.50 10.81 -2.41
CA THR A 84 -9.80 9.41 -2.71
C THR A 84 -8.63 8.49 -2.39
N LEU A 85 -8.95 7.24 -2.07
CA LEU A 85 -8.03 6.11 -1.99
C LEU A 85 -8.43 5.12 -3.07
N ASP A 86 -7.60 4.97 -4.08
CA ASP A 86 -7.80 3.96 -5.12
C ASP A 86 -7.13 2.66 -4.68
N VAL A 87 -7.89 1.58 -4.62
CA VAL A 87 -7.42 0.22 -4.32
C VAL A 87 -7.27 -0.53 -5.64
N ILE A 88 -6.07 -0.94 -5.96
CA ILE A 88 -5.69 -1.49 -7.26
C ILE A 88 -5.10 -2.88 -7.06
N HIS A 89 -5.65 -3.88 -7.75
CA HIS A 89 -4.98 -5.15 -7.96
C HIS A 89 -3.92 -4.97 -9.03
N VAL A 90 -2.67 -5.31 -8.74
CA VAL A 90 -1.56 -5.19 -9.66
C VAL A 90 -1.28 -6.57 -10.25
N ASP A 91 -1.24 -6.64 -11.57
CA ASP A 91 -0.94 -7.88 -12.29
C ASP A 91 0.52 -8.33 -12.05
N GLN A 92 0.82 -9.58 -12.31
CA GLN A 92 2.14 -10.17 -12.01
C GLN A 92 3.30 -9.48 -12.74
N ASP A 93 3.07 -8.95 -13.92
CA ASP A 93 4.04 -8.16 -14.68
C ASP A 93 4.26 -6.76 -14.12
N ALA A 94 3.32 -6.26 -13.30
CA ALA A 94 3.24 -4.90 -12.78
C ALA A 94 3.16 -3.78 -13.85
N GLU A 95 2.81 -4.12 -15.09
CA GLU A 95 2.60 -3.17 -16.19
C GLU A 95 1.13 -2.73 -16.25
N SER A 96 0.24 -3.61 -15.78
CA SER A 96 -1.19 -3.38 -15.73
C SER A 96 -1.76 -3.67 -14.35
N GLY A 97 -2.98 -3.21 -14.12
CA GLY A 97 -3.73 -3.46 -12.90
C GLY A 97 -5.21 -3.18 -13.08
N LYS A 98 -5.98 -3.65 -12.15
CA LYS A 98 -7.43 -3.47 -12.10
C LYS A 98 -7.81 -2.62 -10.91
N LEU A 99 -8.56 -1.54 -11.13
CA LEU A 99 -9.18 -0.78 -10.04
C LEU A 99 -10.25 -1.66 -9.38
N LEU A 100 -10.07 -1.99 -8.12
CA LEU A 100 -10.99 -2.80 -7.33
C LEU A 100 -12.10 -1.94 -6.73
N CYS A 101 -11.72 -0.86 -6.06
CA CYS A 101 -12.66 0.12 -5.52
C CYS A 101 -12.00 1.48 -5.31
N THR A 102 -12.80 2.52 -5.09
CA THR A 102 -12.36 3.85 -4.68
C THR A 102 -13.08 4.23 -3.40
N ILE A 103 -12.32 4.55 -2.36
CA ILE A 103 -12.82 4.98 -1.06
C ILE A 103 -12.75 6.50 -1.01
N HIS A 104 -13.80 7.17 -0.52
CA HIS A 104 -13.87 8.61 -0.45
C HIS A 104 -13.69 9.12 0.98
N GLU A 105 -12.92 10.20 1.15
CA GLU A 105 -12.79 10.94 2.40
C GLU A 105 -13.37 12.34 2.22
N ASP A 106 -14.57 12.54 2.76
CA ASP A 106 -15.30 13.79 2.54
C ASP A 106 -14.61 15.02 3.13
N ARG A 107 -13.89 14.88 4.24
CA ARG A 107 -13.14 15.98 4.86
C ARG A 107 -12.02 16.52 3.96
N MET A 108 -11.47 15.68 3.09
CA MET A 108 -10.42 16.07 2.14
C MET A 108 -10.95 16.92 0.97
N ARG A 109 -12.25 16.84 0.68
CA ARG A 109 -12.87 17.61 -0.41
C ARG A 109 -12.77 19.12 -0.20
N VAL A 110 -12.60 19.57 1.05
CA VAL A 110 -12.47 21.00 1.40
C VAL A 110 -11.05 21.53 1.16
N GLY A 111 -10.10 20.67 0.78
CA GLY A 111 -8.73 21.08 0.41
C GLY A 111 -7.82 21.50 1.57
N LEU A 112 -8.27 21.35 2.82
CA LEU A 112 -7.54 21.73 4.02
C LEU A 112 -6.62 20.64 4.56
N GLU A 113 -6.83 19.40 4.16
CA GLU A 113 -6.08 18.25 4.63
C GLU A 113 -5.37 17.52 3.49
N ARG A 114 -4.36 16.75 3.83
CA ARG A 114 -3.64 15.85 2.91
C ARG A 114 -3.42 14.50 3.57
N TRP A 115 -3.25 13.46 2.77
CA TRP A 115 -2.81 12.17 3.26
C TRP A 115 -1.34 12.26 3.71
N VAL A 116 -1.04 11.83 4.93
CA VAL A 116 0.31 11.85 5.50
C VAL A 116 0.83 10.48 5.86
N GLY A 117 -0.06 9.48 5.96
CA GLY A 117 0.30 8.11 6.23
C GLY A 117 -0.65 7.14 5.58
N LEU A 118 -0.10 6.06 5.05
CA LEU A 118 -0.84 4.98 4.42
C LEU A 118 -0.13 3.66 4.69
N ARG A 119 -0.86 2.65 5.14
CA ARG A 119 -0.33 1.33 5.44
C ARG A 119 -1.31 0.25 5.06
N LEU A 120 -0.87 -0.69 4.27
CA LEU A 120 -1.56 -1.94 3.99
C LEU A 120 -0.98 -3.04 4.89
N SER A 121 -1.85 -3.81 5.54
CA SER A 121 -1.48 -4.96 6.36
C SER A 121 -2.55 -6.05 6.29
N VAL A 122 -2.30 -7.21 6.90
CA VAL A 122 -3.24 -8.34 6.88
C VAL A 122 -4.61 -8.02 7.47
N ASN A 123 -4.70 -7.06 8.38
CA ASN A 123 -5.97 -6.62 8.97
C ASN A 123 -6.62 -5.42 8.26
N GLY A 124 -6.13 -5.07 7.07
CA GLY A 124 -6.73 -4.05 6.23
C GLY A 124 -5.84 -2.84 5.93
N LEU A 125 -6.47 -1.74 5.52
CA LEU A 125 -5.83 -0.49 5.18
C LEU A 125 -5.93 0.50 6.34
N PHE A 126 -4.81 1.06 6.74
CA PHE A 126 -4.73 2.22 7.63
C PHE A 126 -4.34 3.45 6.84
N ALA A 127 -5.09 4.53 7.02
CA ALA A 127 -4.83 5.80 6.38
C ALA A 127 -4.90 6.93 7.40
N CYS A 128 -4.10 7.98 7.20
CA CYS A 128 -4.06 9.11 8.10
C CYS A 128 -3.96 10.42 7.33
N THR A 129 -4.70 11.45 7.78
CA THR A 129 -4.67 12.80 7.23
C THR A 129 -3.84 13.75 8.09
N SER A 130 -3.40 14.86 7.50
CA SER A 130 -2.69 15.93 8.22
C SER A 130 -3.53 16.61 9.31
N GLY A 131 -4.85 16.51 9.25
CA GLY A 131 -5.76 16.99 10.30
C GLY A 131 -5.90 16.04 11.49
N GLY A 132 -5.15 14.93 11.51
CA GLY A 132 -5.19 13.95 12.59
C GLY A 132 -6.30 12.92 12.50
N SER A 133 -7.03 12.85 11.40
CA SER A 133 -8.00 11.78 11.16
C SER A 133 -7.28 10.49 10.79
N PHE A 134 -7.54 9.43 11.54
CA PHE A 134 -7.14 8.07 11.21
C PHE A 134 -8.35 7.29 10.71
N ARG A 135 -8.10 6.43 9.76
CA ARG A 135 -9.10 5.55 9.18
C ARG A 135 -8.54 4.14 9.04
N HIS A 136 -9.29 3.19 9.54
CA HIS A 136 -9.07 1.77 9.26
C HIS A 136 -10.18 1.30 8.33
N VAL A 137 -9.79 0.63 7.25
CA VAL A 137 -10.71 0.05 6.27
C VAL A 137 -10.46 -1.45 6.21
N ASP A 138 -11.48 -2.23 6.53
CA ASP A 138 -11.47 -3.67 6.28
C ASP A 138 -11.59 -3.92 4.77
N LEU A 139 -10.44 -4.09 4.12
CA LEU A 139 -10.43 -4.33 2.68
C LEU A 139 -11.04 -5.68 2.31
N ALA A 140 -10.99 -6.68 3.18
CA ALA A 140 -11.59 -7.97 2.90
C ALA A 140 -13.12 -7.82 2.80
N ALA A 141 -13.75 -7.15 3.75
CA ALA A 141 -15.17 -6.85 3.69
C ALA A 141 -15.52 -6.03 2.43
N CYS A 142 -14.76 -4.98 2.14
CA CYS A 142 -14.97 -4.15 0.95
C CYS A 142 -14.89 -4.92 -0.38
N LEU A 143 -14.00 -5.91 -0.47
CA LEU A 143 -13.76 -6.66 -1.70
C LEU A 143 -14.70 -7.88 -1.86
N HIS A 144 -15.15 -8.49 -0.76
CA HIS A 144 -16.07 -9.63 -0.79
C HIS A 144 -17.52 -9.25 -1.09
N GLU A 145 -17.96 -8.08 -0.65
CA GLU A 145 -19.37 -7.68 -0.78
C GLU A 145 -19.77 -7.18 -2.17
N ASN A 146 -18.93 -7.33 -3.21
CA ASN A 146 -19.18 -6.67 -4.49
C ASN A 146 -19.54 -5.18 -4.31
N ALA A 147 -18.85 -4.51 -3.40
CA ALA A 147 -19.12 -3.17 -2.90
C ALA A 147 -19.00 -2.05 -3.98
N PHE A 148 -19.34 -2.38 -5.22
CA PHE A 148 -19.55 -1.42 -6.31
C PHE A 148 -20.81 -0.55 -6.09
N GLU A 149 -21.66 -0.90 -5.12
CA GLU A 149 -22.73 -0.02 -4.64
C GLU A 149 -22.15 0.98 -3.65
N LYS A 150 -22.06 2.22 -4.08
CA LYS A 150 -21.39 3.39 -3.50
C LYS A 150 -21.61 3.68 -2.01
N ASP A 151 -22.59 3.06 -1.37
CA ASP A 151 -23.05 3.46 -0.03
C ASP A 151 -22.57 2.54 1.11
N ARG A 152 -21.98 1.38 0.82
CA ARG A 152 -21.61 0.40 1.85
C ARG A 152 -20.15 0.45 2.34
N VAL A 153 -19.27 1.21 1.70
CA VAL A 153 -17.88 1.36 2.15
C VAL A 153 -17.80 2.08 3.52
N SER A 154 -18.84 2.80 3.92
CA SER A 154 -18.88 3.47 5.23
C SER A 154 -18.95 2.50 6.40
N ASP A 155 -19.61 1.34 6.24
CA ASP A 155 -19.86 0.41 7.35
C ASP A 155 -18.63 -0.43 7.72
N ALA A 156 -17.70 -0.64 6.78
CA ALA A 156 -16.45 -1.37 7.00
C ALA A 156 -15.31 -0.45 7.48
N THR A 157 -15.60 0.78 7.86
CA THR A 157 -14.59 1.79 8.17
C THR A 157 -14.71 2.28 9.60
N CYS A 158 -13.66 2.12 10.40
CA CYS A 158 -13.52 2.73 11.70
C CYS A 158 -12.71 4.03 11.58
N THR A 159 -13.21 5.12 12.15
CA THR A 159 -12.55 6.43 12.12
C THR A 159 -12.35 6.96 13.54
N TRP A 160 -11.15 7.45 13.83
CA TRP A 160 -10.82 8.15 15.07
C TRP A 160 -9.98 9.38 14.76
N THR A 161 -9.92 10.33 15.67
CA THR A 161 -9.23 11.60 15.46
C THR A 161 -8.28 11.88 16.61
N ILE A 162 -7.04 12.24 16.27
CA ILE A 162 -6.07 12.83 17.19
C ILE A 162 -6.22 14.34 17.09
N PRO A 163 -6.39 15.08 18.19
CA PRO A 163 -6.65 16.53 18.16
C PRO A 163 -5.35 17.34 17.96
N SER A 164 -4.55 16.97 16.97
CA SER A 164 -3.31 17.68 16.64
C SER A 164 -2.98 17.49 15.16
N PRO A 165 -2.55 18.55 14.46
CA PRO A 165 -2.04 18.43 13.10
C PRO A 165 -0.86 17.48 13.04
N LEU A 166 -0.84 16.61 12.02
CA LEU A 166 0.18 15.58 11.83
C LEU A 166 1.02 15.88 10.58
N HIS A 167 2.33 15.70 10.71
CA HIS A 167 3.26 15.81 9.60
C HIS A 167 3.79 14.45 9.15
N HIS A 168 3.99 13.55 10.13
CA HIS A 168 4.53 12.21 9.89
C HIS A 168 3.77 11.18 10.71
N VAL A 169 3.60 10.01 10.11
CA VAL A 169 2.99 8.84 10.75
C VAL A 169 3.79 7.61 10.37
N ALA A 170 4.04 6.75 11.33
CA ALA A 170 4.62 5.43 11.13
C ALA A 170 3.74 4.37 11.79
N PHE A 171 3.60 3.24 11.13
CA PHE A 171 2.83 2.10 11.60
C PHE A 171 3.75 0.95 12.00
N TYR A 172 3.44 0.28 13.11
CA TYR A 172 4.24 -0.82 13.62
C TYR A 172 3.35 -2.08 13.79
N PRO A 173 3.86 -3.27 13.49
CA PRO A 173 5.17 -3.56 12.91
C PRO A 173 5.28 -3.12 11.44
N PRO A 174 6.50 -2.95 10.90
CA PRO A 174 6.70 -2.54 9.51
C PRO A 174 6.38 -3.66 8.50
N ASP A 175 6.29 -4.90 8.93
CA ASP A 175 5.96 -6.05 8.09
C ASP A 175 4.47 -6.04 7.72
N THR A 176 4.16 -6.05 6.42
CA THR A 176 2.79 -6.07 5.90
C THR A 176 2.05 -7.37 6.17
N SER A 177 2.76 -8.46 6.43
CA SER A 177 2.19 -9.76 6.80
C SER A 177 1.69 -9.82 8.24
N GLN A 178 1.94 -8.78 9.03
CA GLN A 178 1.51 -8.68 10.43
C GLN A 178 0.45 -7.59 10.60
N PRO A 179 -0.47 -7.76 11.56
CA PRO A 179 -1.45 -6.72 11.88
C PRO A 179 -0.75 -5.50 12.48
N VAL A 180 -1.25 -4.30 12.14
CA VAL A 180 -0.79 -3.07 12.80
C VAL A 180 -1.23 -3.10 14.25
N THR A 181 -0.29 -2.91 15.18
CA THR A 181 -0.53 -2.90 16.64
C THR A 181 -0.33 -1.51 17.23
N HIS A 182 0.57 -0.70 16.66
CA HIS A 182 0.85 0.65 17.13
C HIS A 182 1.00 1.63 15.98
N VAL A 183 0.69 2.88 16.28
CA VAL A 183 0.91 4.01 15.37
C VAL A 183 1.74 5.05 16.11
N ALA A 184 2.84 5.47 15.52
CA ALA A 184 3.61 6.61 15.99
C ALA A 184 3.28 7.83 15.13
N SER A 185 3.05 8.97 15.75
CA SER A 185 2.74 10.21 15.05
C SER A 185 3.57 11.38 15.57
N GLY A 186 3.94 12.28 14.68
CA GLY A 186 4.63 13.53 14.98
C GLY A 186 3.98 14.70 14.25
N GLY A 187 3.88 15.85 14.92
CA GLY A 187 3.27 17.07 14.42
C GLY A 187 4.04 18.33 14.78
N GLU A 188 3.41 19.49 14.70
CA GLU A 188 4.03 20.80 14.94
C GLU A 188 4.60 20.98 16.33
N GLN A 189 4.06 20.27 17.33
CA GLN A 189 4.47 20.41 18.73
C GLN A 189 5.72 19.58 19.10
N VAL A 190 6.43 19.02 18.13
CA VAL A 190 7.66 18.22 18.33
C VAL A 190 7.46 17.00 19.25
N LEU A 191 6.25 16.65 19.58
CA LEU A 191 5.94 15.50 20.43
C LEU A 191 5.76 14.25 19.56
N LEU A 192 6.52 13.22 19.90
CA LEU A 192 6.29 11.88 19.39
C LEU A 192 5.21 11.22 20.25
N SER A 193 4.09 10.90 19.65
CA SER A 193 3.02 10.14 20.31
C SER A 193 2.97 8.72 19.77
N ILE A 194 2.82 7.75 20.66
CA ILE A 194 2.68 6.33 20.29
C ILE A 194 1.31 5.85 20.80
N TRP A 195 0.55 5.26 19.92
CA TRP A 195 -0.82 4.82 20.15
C TRP A 195 -0.93 3.31 19.93
N SER A 196 -1.57 2.60 20.87
CA SER A 196 -1.91 1.18 20.68
C SER A 196 -3.23 1.07 19.91
N VAL A 197 -3.21 0.32 18.80
CA VAL A 197 -4.40 0.08 17.97
C VAL A 197 -5.38 -0.88 18.65
N GLU A 198 -4.92 -1.75 19.54
CA GLU A 198 -5.76 -2.72 20.26
C GLU A 198 -6.89 -2.10 21.11
N ARG A 199 -6.81 -0.81 21.39
CA ARG A 199 -7.83 -0.07 22.15
C ARG A 199 -8.86 0.64 21.28
N TRP A 200 -8.83 0.43 19.98
CA TRP A 200 -9.65 1.15 19.02
C TRP A 200 -10.78 0.31 18.40
N TRP A 201 -10.89 -0.95 18.83
CA TRP A 201 -11.94 -1.91 18.44
C TRP A 201 -12.96 -2.11 19.56
#